data_a4bdba9bd3d9f0e1349dec5bfe4fa1bc
#
_entry.id   a4bdba9bd3d9f0e1349dec5bfe4fa1bc
#
_cell.length_a   1.000
_cell.length_b   1.000
_cell.length_c   1.000
_cell.angle_alpha   90.00
_cell.angle_beta   90.00
_cell.angle_gamma   90.00
#
_symmetry.space_group_name_H-M   'P 1'
#
loop_
_entity.id
_entity.type
_entity.pdbx_description
1 polymer ?
#
loop_
_entity_poly.entity_id
_entity_poly.type
_entity_poly.pdbx_seq_one_letter_code
_entity_poly.pdbx_strand_id
1 'polypeptide(L)'
;VQQVVSETAPSKGSDVYLTVSAKVQHIADLALKDLIDNKKGTAASLVCMDVETGGIVALSNYPTYEPEHFIGGISQEVWDEYQTEESHYPLMNRAIAGTYPAASCFKAFTGLAGLTYGFADSEKTWLCSGTWTGFGEEYPQNCWELNGHGYLGIRQGIVVSCDVVFYEIARDFYNARQSIGNDAMQDFIKEFGYAKVTGIDLSGEAEGRIPTPEWKANYFRDVPAEAQWLPGDMSNMSIGQGYVLVTPIQVVRAYAAVATGRLLKPHLLREVRNSQGDIAITAQTVEDSRPDVDEANYKIMRDALNGVTLESADVAEDFGGLDFTAAAKTGTAEVAGKQDLAWFACYAPYEKPRFAIAMCVEEGGSGGSVASPVAAKVMDAAIKFDNKALDEELSKITTGEEEASDASNE
;
A
#
# COMPACT_ATOMS: atom_id res chain seq x y z
N VAL A 1 50.79 -11.17 -33.32
CA VAL A 1 50.39 -9.80 -32.99
C VAL A 1 49.13 -9.51 -33.79
N GLN A 2 47.96 -9.45 -33.13
CA GLN A 2 46.72 -9.02 -33.79
C GLN A 2 46.81 -7.51 -33.99
N GLN A 3 46.65 -7.07 -35.22
CA GLN A 3 46.62 -5.64 -35.55
C GLN A 3 45.21 -5.10 -35.27
N VAL A 4 45.10 -4.08 -34.43
CA VAL A 4 43.82 -3.37 -34.23
C VAL A 4 43.49 -2.64 -35.53
N VAL A 5 42.40 -3.04 -36.18
CA VAL A 5 42.01 -2.53 -37.50
C VAL A 5 41.15 -1.27 -37.40
N SER A 6 40.40 -1.12 -36.33
CA SER A 6 39.70 0.14 -35.96
C SER A 6 39.34 0.11 -34.48
N GLU A 7 39.38 1.25 -33.85
CA GLU A 7 38.90 1.47 -32.48
C GLU A 7 37.87 2.61 -32.50
N THR A 8 36.66 2.34 -32.03
CA THR A 8 35.66 3.37 -31.85
C THR A 8 35.61 3.68 -30.37
N ALA A 9 35.94 4.91 -29.99
CA ALA A 9 35.86 5.35 -28.62
C ALA A 9 34.39 5.27 -28.13
N PRO A 10 34.16 4.80 -26.90
CA PRO A 10 32.82 4.80 -26.33
C PRO A 10 32.29 6.23 -26.19
N SER A 11 31.02 6.44 -26.52
CA SER A 11 30.34 7.71 -26.26
C SER A 11 29.67 7.66 -24.89
N LYS A 12 29.65 8.80 -24.18
CA LYS A 12 28.90 8.91 -22.90
C LYS A 12 27.42 8.67 -23.18
N GLY A 13 26.79 7.79 -22.36
CA GLY A 13 25.35 7.57 -22.36
C GLY A 13 24.59 8.75 -21.74
N SER A 14 23.29 8.57 -21.57
CA SER A 14 22.44 9.51 -20.86
C SER A 14 22.44 9.22 -19.36
N ASP A 15 22.27 10.25 -18.55
CA ASP A 15 22.10 10.15 -17.10
C ASP A 15 20.60 9.98 -16.80
N VAL A 16 20.23 9.01 -15.95
CA VAL A 16 18.85 8.72 -15.55
C VAL A 16 18.65 9.22 -14.11
N TYR A 17 17.66 10.06 -13.92
CA TYR A 17 17.27 10.58 -12.62
C TYR A 17 15.96 9.92 -12.19
N LEU A 18 15.93 9.41 -10.97
CA LEU A 18 14.78 8.71 -10.40
C LEU A 18 14.00 9.64 -9.45
N THR A 19 12.76 9.26 -9.16
CA THR A 19 11.91 9.89 -8.13
C THR A 19 12.34 9.48 -6.71
N VAL A 20 13.14 8.42 -6.60
CA VAL A 20 13.62 7.87 -5.33
C VAL A 20 14.49 8.89 -4.60
N SER A 21 14.13 9.19 -3.35
CA SER A 21 14.95 9.95 -2.43
C SER A 21 15.97 9.02 -1.76
N ALA A 22 17.27 9.21 -2.05
CA ALA A 22 18.31 8.37 -1.47
C ALA A 22 18.29 8.33 0.06
N LYS A 23 17.92 9.45 0.71
CA LYS A 23 17.81 9.53 2.19
C LYS A 23 16.62 8.72 2.71
N VAL A 24 15.45 8.87 2.09
CA VAL A 24 14.23 8.14 2.51
C VAL A 24 14.40 6.65 2.25
N GLN A 25 14.95 6.28 1.07
CA GLN A 25 15.25 4.89 0.73
C GLN A 25 16.18 4.24 1.76
N HIS A 26 17.30 4.92 2.09
CA HIS A 26 18.25 4.40 3.08
C HIS A 26 17.62 4.21 4.47
N ILE A 27 16.76 5.14 4.90
CA ILE A 27 16.05 5.02 6.18
C ILE A 27 15.06 3.84 6.14
N ALA A 28 14.37 3.64 5.03
CA ALA A 28 13.47 2.51 4.85
C ALA A 28 14.23 1.17 4.87
N ASP A 29 15.34 1.07 4.13
CA ASP A 29 16.17 -0.14 4.07
C ASP A 29 16.71 -0.52 5.46
N LEU A 30 17.26 0.44 6.19
CA LEU A 30 17.74 0.21 7.56
C LEU A 30 16.61 -0.18 8.51
N ALA A 31 15.43 0.44 8.38
CA ALA A 31 14.30 0.13 9.24
C ALA A 31 13.74 -1.28 9.00
N LEU A 32 13.65 -1.72 7.73
CA LEU A 32 13.25 -3.10 7.43
C LEU A 32 14.31 -4.11 7.88
N LYS A 33 15.59 -3.81 7.64
CA LYS A 33 16.69 -4.66 8.12
C LYS A 33 16.64 -4.84 9.64
N ASP A 34 16.56 -3.74 10.39
CA ASP A 34 16.49 -3.75 11.85
C ASP A 34 15.29 -4.55 12.36
N LEU A 35 14.13 -4.38 11.74
CA LEU A 35 12.91 -5.10 12.07
C LEU A 35 13.11 -6.62 11.96
N ILE A 36 13.66 -7.10 10.85
CA ILE A 36 13.82 -8.54 10.60
C ILE A 36 14.97 -9.13 11.42
N ASP A 37 16.08 -8.42 11.54
CA ASP A 37 17.21 -8.84 12.39
C ASP A 37 16.78 -8.99 13.88
N ASN A 38 15.83 -8.18 14.34
CA ASN A 38 15.21 -8.29 15.66
C ASN A 38 14.09 -9.33 15.75
N LYS A 39 13.94 -10.22 14.75
CA LYS A 39 12.97 -11.33 14.74
C LYS A 39 11.50 -10.91 14.83
N LYS A 40 11.18 -9.74 14.28
CA LYS A 40 9.81 -9.24 14.19
C LYS A 40 9.13 -9.59 12.85
N GLY A 41 9.52 -10.68 12.24
CA GLY A 41 9.06 -11.21 10.97
C GLY A 41 10.17 -11.93 10.23
N THR A 42 9.89 -12.47 9.06
CA THR A 42 10.83 -13.22 8.23
C THR A 42 11.24 -12.44 6.96
N ALA A 43 10.36 -11.60 6.47
CA ALA A 43 10.63 -10.69 5.36
C ALA A 43 9.69 -9.49 5.42
N ALA A 44 10.08 -8.38 4.79
CA ALA A 44 9.26 -7.17 4.77
C ALA A 44 9.42 -6.40 3.46
N SER A 45 8.42 -5.58 3.17
CA SER A 45 8.43 -4.65 2.04
C SER A 45 7.70 -3.37 2.40
N LEU A 46 8.22 -2.23 1.93
CA LEU A 46 7.66 -0.91 2.12
C LEU A 46 7.72 -0.12 0.81
N VAL A 47 6.62 0.55 0.46
CA VAL A 47 6.55 1.48 -0.65
C VAL A 47 6.08 2.84 -0.12
N CYS A 48 6.83 3.90 -0.45
CA CYS A 48 6.46 5.30 -0.21
C CYS A 48 6.24 5.99 -1.56
N MET A 49 5.07 6.60 -1.75
CA MET A 49 4.63 7.22 -2.99
C MET A 49 4.24 8.68 -2.78
N ASP A 50 4.67 9.55 -3.63
CA ASP A 50 4.19 10.93 -3.77
C ASP A 50 2.76 10.91 -4.35
N VAL A 51 1.80 11.40 -3.58
CA VAL A 51 0.38 11.34 -3.97
C VAL A 51 -0.02 12.38 -5.01
N GLU A 52 0.82 13.39 -5.27
CA GLU A 52 0.57 14.42 -6.28
C GLU A 52 1.04 13.98 -7.67
N THR A 53 2.14 13.24 -7.74
CA THR A 53 2.81 12.89 -8.99
C THR A 53 2.74 11.41 -9.36
N GLY A 54 2.59 10.52 -8.39
CA GLY A 54 2.74 9.08 -8.57
C GLY A 54 4.20 8.60 -8.46
N GLY A 55 5.16 9.51 -8.23
CA GLY A 55 6.57 9.18 -8.08
C GLY A 55 6.82 8.31 -6.85
N ILE A 56 7.58 7.23 -7.03
CA ILE A 56 8.00 6.38 -5.91
C ILE A 56 9.21 7.01 -5.22
N VAL A 57 9.04 7.37 -3.97
CA VAL A 57 10.06 8.04 -3.13
C VAL A 57 10.97 7.03 -2.45
N ALA A 58 10.42 5.88 -2.07
CA ALA A 58 11.17 4.73 -1.59
C ALA A 58 10.43 3.43 -1.94
N LEU A 59 11.19 2.40 -2.31
CA LEU A 59 10.72 1.04 -2.56
C LEU A 59 11.73 0.08 -1.95
N SER A 60 11.43 -0.44 -0.77
CA SER A 60 12.33 -1.23 0.05
C SER A 60 11.82 -2.64 0.22
N ASN A 61 12.74 -3.61 0.18
CA ASN A 61 12.47 -5.03 0.42
C ASN A 61 13.58 -5.60 1.31
N TYR A 62 13.23 -6.44 2.26
CA TYR A 62 14.21 -7.18 3.06
C TYR A 62 13.68 -8.59 3.38
N PRO A 63 14.51 -9.66 3.30
CA PRO A 63 15.91 -9.60 2.90
C PRO A 63 16.11 -9.15 1.45
N THR A 64 17.31 -8.67 1.16
CA THR A 64 17.73 -8.24 -0.17
C THR A 64 19.04 -8.94 -0.56
N TYR A 65 19.45 -8.76 -1.80
CA TYR A 65 20.65 -9.38 -2.36
C TYR A 65 21.80 -8.36 -2.46
N GLU A 66 23.03 -8.86 -2.56
CA GLU A 66 24.22 -8.06 -2.79
C GLU A 66 24.43 -7.89 -4.30
N PRO A 67 24.29 -6.66 -4.85
CA PRO A 67 24.45 -6.43 -6.30
C PRO A 67 25.82 -6.82 -6.84
N GLU A 68 26.86 -6.74 -6.03
CA GLU A 68 28.23 -7.12 -6.38
C GLU A 68 28.36 -8.59 -6.79
N HIS A 69 27.49 -9.48 -6.30
CA HIS A 69 27.49 -10.89 -6.70
C HIS A 69 27.17 -11.11 -8.17
N PHE A 70 26.58 -10.10 -8.85
CA PHE A 70 26.26 -10.18 -10.29
C PHE A 70 27.36 -9.61 -11.19
N ILE A 71 28.41 -8.98 -10.64
CA ILE A 71 29.52 -8.41 -11.40
C ILE A 71 30.37 -9.53 -11.97
N GLY A 72 30.40 -9.66 -13.30
CA GLY A 72 31.14 -10.72 -13.99
C GLY A 72 30.43 -12.08 -13.99
N GLY A 73 29.25 -12.17 -13.46
CA GLY A 73 28.39 -13.35 -13.34
C GLY A 73 28.28 -13.84 -11.92
N ILE A 74 27.08 -14.32 -11.55
CA ILE A 74 26.82 -14.89 -10.24
C ILE A 74 27.30 -16.34 -10.15
N SER A 75 27.88 -16.76 -9.03
CA SER A 75 28.23 -18.18 -8.82
C SER A 75 26.96 -19.03 -8.62
N GLN A 76 27.05 -20.32 -8.99
CA GLN A 76 25.94 -21.26 -8.81
C GLN A 76 25.56 -21.39 -7.32
N GLU A 77 26.52 -21.39 -6.44
CA GLU A 77 26.31 -21.49 -4.97
C GLU A 77 25.46 -20.32 -4.44
N VAL A 78 25.83 -19.08 -4.76
CA VAL A 78 25.09 -17.88 -4.33
C VAL A 78 23.72 -17.82 -5.00
N TRP A 79 23.63 -18.23 -6.30
CA TRP A 79 22.35 -18.31 -7.00
C TRP A 79 21.39 -19.29 -6.33
N ASP A 80 21.87 -20.49 -5.96
CA ASP A 80 21.08 -21.52 -5.31
C ASP A 80 20.64 -21.06 -3.90
N GLU A 81 21.54 -20.42 -3.13
CA GLU A 81 21.21 -19.81 -1.84
C GLU A 81 20.06 -18.81 -1.96
N TYR A 82 20.10 -17.91 -2.94
CA TYR A 82 19.04 -16.90 -3.15
C TYR A 82 17.69 -17.48 -3.56
N GLN A 83 17.60 -18.77 -3.92
CA GLN A 83 16.37 -19.47 -4.28
C GLN A 83 15.78 -20.30 -3.14
N THR A 84 16.37 -20.27 -1.93
CA THR A 84 15.91 -21.10 -0.82
C THR A 84 14.85 -20.41 0.04
N GLU A 85 14.03 -21.20 0.73
CA GLU A 85 13.12 -20.72 1.75
C GLU A 85 13.87 -20.13 2.96
N GLU A 86 15.03 -20.68 3.28
CA GLU A 86 15.89 -20.22 4.40
C GLU A 86 16.41 -18.80 4.17
N SER A 87 16.72 -18.44 2.93
CA SER A 87 17.14 -17.08 2.56
C SER A 87 15.95 -16.12 2.40
N HIS A 88 14.72 -16.61 2.49
CA HIS A 88 13.50 -15.87 2.23
C HIS A 88 13.48 -15.17 0.85
N TYR A 89 14.08 -15.80 -0.17
CA TYR A 89 14.04 -15.35 -1.56
C TYR A 89 14.43 -13.87 -1.75
N PRO A 90 15.67 -13.47 -1.45
CA PRO A 90 16.10 -12.05 -1.48
C PRO A 90 16.01 -11.40 -2.87
N LEU A 91 15.94 -12.17 -3.97
CA LEU A 91 15.73 -11.65 -5.31
C LEU A 91 14.27 -11.26 -5.60
N MET A 92 13.33 -11.66 -4.74
CA MET A 92 11.93 -11.32 -4.91
C MET A 92 11.68 -9.85 -4.57
N ASN A 93 11.27 -9.06 -5.57
CA ASN A 93 10.78 -7.71 -5.31
C ASN A 93 9.35 -7.77 -4.73
N ARG A 94 9.26 -7.93 -3.40
CA ARG A 94 7.99 -8.08 -2.68
C ARG A 94 7.05 -6.90 -2.87
N ALA A 95 7.61 -5.71 -3.09
CA ALA A 95 6.84 -4.49 -3.26
C ALA A 95 5.88 -4.55 -4.46
N ILE A 96 6.28 -5.24 -5.54
CA ILE A 96 5.51 -5.31 -6.79
C ILE A 96 5.10 -6.73 -7.17
N ALA A 97 5.81 -7.76 -6.72
CA ALA A 97 5.58 -9.17 -7.08
C ALA A 97 5.02 -10.00 -5.92
N GLY A 98 5.22 -9.59 -4.67
CA GLY A 98 4.63 -10.26 -3.50
C GLY A 98 3.12 -10.05 -3.46
N THR A 99 2.35 -11.15 -3.41
CA THR A 99 0.90 -11.10 -3.33
C THR A 99 0.42 -11.65 -1.99
N TYR A 100 -0.31 -10.84 -1.23
CA TYR A 100 -0.70 -11.14 0.13
C TYR A 100 -2.17 -10.84 0.37
N PRO A 101 -2.86 -11.53 1.30
CA PRO A 101 -4.15 -11.08 1.79
C PRO A 101 -4.02 -9.66 2.34
N ALA A 102 -4.93 -8.76 1.95
CA ALA A 102 -4.86 -7.34 2.31
C ALA A 102 -5.20 -7.05 3.78
N ALA A 103 -5.84 -8.01 4.45
CA ALA A 103 -6.35 -7.87 5.81
C ALA A 103 -7.20 -6.59 5.99
N SER A 104 -7.26 -6.08 7.21
CA SER A 104 -8.07 -4.92 7.56
C SER A 104 -7.70 -3.63 6.82
N CYS A 105 -6.56 -3.55 6.11
CA CYS A 105 -6.29 -2.43 5.21
C CYS A 105 -7.32 -2.36 4.07
N PHE A 106 -7.97 -3.46 3.75
CA PHE A 106 -9.02 -3.54 2.74
C PHE A 106 -10.34 -2.91 3.16
N LYS A 107 -10.59 -2.80 4.47
CA LYS A 107 -11.84 -2.27 5.05
C LYS A 107 -12.17 -0.84 4.62
N ALA A 108 -11.15 -0.03 4.32
CA ALA A 108 -11.37 1.31 3.77
C ALA A 108 -12.17 1.28 2.47
N PHE A 109 -11.87 0.33 1.59
CA PHE A 109 -12.53 0.19 0.28
C PHE A 109 -13.90 -0.47 0.38
N THR A 110 -14.04 -1.47 1.25
CA THR A 110 -15.36 -2.04 1.61
C THR A 110 -16.27 -0.99 2.23
N GLY A 111 -15.73 -0.15 3.10
CA GLY A 111 -16.47 0.95 3.72
C GLY A 111 -16.90 2.01 2.71
N LEU A 112 -16.00 2.42 1.79
CA LEU A 112 -16.35 3.34 0.70
C LEU A 112 -17.42 2.76 -0.23
N ALA A 113 -17.32 1.45 -0.55
CA ALA A 113 -18.37 0.76 -1.30
C ALA A 113 -19.71 0.82 -0.55
N GLY A 114 -19.72 0.51 0.74
CA GLY A 114 -20.93 0.58 1.59
C GLY A 114 -21.55 1.97 1.61
N LEU A 115 -20.73 3.02 1.75
CA LEU A 115 -21.17 4.42 1.71
C LEU A 115 -21.74 4.80 0.34
N THR A 116 -21.06 4.42 -0.75
CA THR A 116 -21.44 4.77 -2.12
C THR A 116 -22.75 4.09 -2.54
N TYR A 117 -22.95 2.84 -2.14
CA TYR A 117 -24.19 2.09 -2.43
C TYR A 117 -25.32 2.33 -1.42
N GLY A 118 -25.11 3.18 -0.41
CA GLY A 118 -26.12 3.50 0.61
C GLY A 118 -26.37 2.38 1.63
N PHE A 119 -25.44 1.43 1.75
CA PHE A 119 -25.49 0.37 2.78
C PHE A 119 -24.89 0.82 4.11
N ALA A 120 -24.13 1.91 4.09
CA ALA A 120 -23.59 2.61 5.26
C ALA A 120 -23.81 4.12 5.11
N ASP A 121 -23.85 4.81 6.24
CA ASP A 121 -23.86 6.28 6.33
C ASP A 121 -23.21 6.71 7.66
N SER A 122 -23.22 8.02 7.96
CA SER A 122 -22.65 8.56 9.20
C SER A 122 -23.42 8.20 10.47
N GLU A 123 -24.70 7.81 10.35
CA GLU A 123 -25.63 7.62 11.48
C GLU A 123 -25.89 6.12 11.75
N LYS A 124 -25.81 5.28 10.72
CA LYS A 124 -26.08 3.85 10.82
C LYS A 124 -25.09 3.18 11.75
N THR A 125 -25.61 2.38 12.68
CA THR A 125 -24.81 1.60 13.62
C THR A 125 -25.19 0.13 13.59
N TRP A 126 -24.23 -0.72 13.94
CA TRP A 126 -24.39 -2.18 14.06
C TRP A 126 -23.89 -2.65 15.41
N LEU A 127 -24.51 -3.73 15.92
CA LEU A 127 -24.09 -4.37 17.15
C LEU A 127 -22.99 -5.40 16.87
N CYS A 128 -21.80 -5.22 17.43
CA CYS A 128 -20.77 -6.23 17.50
C CYS A 128 -20.78 -6.90 18.87
N SER A 129 -21.20 -8.14 18.93
CA SER A 129 -21.21 -8.99 20.13
C SER A 129 -20.03 -9.96 20.20
N GLY A 130 -19.04 -9.80 19.29
CA GLY A 130 -17.90 -10.71 19.16
C GLY A 130 -18.14 -11.80 18.14
N THR A 131 -19.32 -12.41 18.11
CA THR A 131 -19.74 -13.39 17.10
C THR A 131 -20.85 -12.79 16.24
N TRP A 132 -20.76 -13.01 14.93
CA TRP A 132 -21.74 -12.55 13.95
C TRP A 132 -22.38 -13.75 13.23
N THR A 133 -23.70 -13.77 13.12
CA THR A 133 -24.48 -14.83 12.51
C THR A 133 -25.41 -14.31 11.40
N GLY A 134 -25.01 -13.22 10.71
CA GLY A 134 -25.85 -12.55 9.72
C GLY A 134 -26.22 -13.38 8.49
N PHE A 135 -25.52 -14.50 8.24
CA PHE A 135 -25.86 -15.48 7.23
C PHE A 135 -26.48 -16.78 7.82
N GLY A 136 -26.85 -16.79 9.10
CA GLY A 136 -27.45 -17.90 9.82
C GLY A 136 -26.59 -18.38 10.98
N GLU A 137 -27.28 -18.93 12.01
CA GLU A 137 -26.63 -19.44 13.23
C GLU A 137 -25.65 -20.60 12.96
N GLU A 138 -25.81 -21.29 11.83
CA GLU A 138 -24.95 -22.42 11.42
C GLU A 138 -23.62 -21.96 10.79
N TYR A 139 -23.49 -20.65 10.48
CA TYR A 139 -22.31 -20.07 9.82
C TYR A 139 -21.76 -18.86 10.59
N PRO A 140 -21.40 -19.06 11.87
CA PRO A 140 -20.88 -17.95 12.67
C PRO A 140 -19.54 -17.48 12.16
N GLN A 141 -19.32 -16.16 12.22
CA GLN A 141 -18.02 -15.52 11.99
C GLN A 141 -17.66 -14.68 13.21
N ASN A 142 -16.39 -14.65 13.57
CA ASN A 142 -15.95 -13.92 14.74
C ASN A 142 -15.34 -12.58 14.35
N CYS A 143 -15.55 -11.59 15.21
CA CYS A 143 -14.72 -10.40 15.26
C CYS A 143 -13.41 -10.75 15.97
N TRP A 144 -12.34 -10.03 15.68
CA TRP A 144 -11.08 -10.18 16.42
C TRP A 144 -11.26 -9.87 17.93
N GLU A 145 -12.18 -8.95 18.30
CA GLU A 145 -12.60 -8.74 19.67
C GLU A 145 -13.76 -9.66 20.03
N LEU A 146 -13.43 -10.77 20.68
CA LEU A 146 -14.40 -11.83 20.99
C LEU A 146 -15.48 -11.41 21.99
N ASN A 147 -15.22 -10.40 22.82
CA ASN A 147 -16.21 -9.84 23.74
C ASN A 147 -17.12 -8.81 23.05
N GLY A 148 -16.82 -8.46 21.81
CA GLY A 148 -17.55 -7.49 21.01
C GLY A 148 -17.22 -6.06 21.30
N HIS A 149 -17.48 -5.19 20.32
CA HIS A 149 -17.25 -3.74 20.42
C HIS A 149 -18.50 -2.94 20.83
N GLY A 150 -19.66 -3.61 21.01
CA GLY A 150 -20.93 -2.95 21.23
C GLY A 150 -21.49 -2.31 19.96
N TYR A 151 -22.28 -1.23 20.10
CA TYR A 151 -22.84 -0.49 18.97
C TYR A 151 -21.82 0.50 18.41
N LEU A 152 -21.54 0.43 17.09
CA LEU A 152 -20.62 1.32 16.40
C LEU A 152 -21.03 1.53 14.94
N GLY A 153 -20.76 2.73 14.44
CA GLY A 153 -20.92 3.10 13.04
C GLY A 153 -19.67 2.84 12.21
N ILE A 154 -19.72 3.23 10.94
CA ILE A 154 -18.63 2.99 9.98
C ILE A 154 -17.29 3.62 10.45
N ARG A 155 -17.31 4.87 10.96
CA ARG A 155 -16.12 5.56 11.44
C ARG A 155 -15.42 4.75 12.53
N GLN A 156 -16.17 4.42 13.59
CA GLN A 156 -15.60 3.68 14.72
C GLN A 156 -15.22 2.25 14.32
N GLY A 157 -15.97 1.64 13.38
CA GLY A 157 -15.64 0.34 12.79
C GLY A 157 -14.27 0.32 12.11
N ILE A 158 -13.86 1.40 11.46
CA ILE A 158 -12.50 1.58 10.91
C ILE A 158 -11.48 1.75 12.03
N VAL A 159 -11.76 2.63 13.01
CA VAL A 159 -10.82 2.96 14.09
C VAL A 159 -10.45 1.73 14.90
N VAL A 160 -11.45 0.98 15.39
CA VAL A 160 -11.21 -0.25 16.17
C VAL A 160 -11.08 -1.50 15.31
N SER A 161 -11.08 -1.34 13.99
CA SER A 161 -10.98 -2.47 13.04
C SER A 161 -12.03 -3.57 13.24
N CYS A 162 -13.27 -3.22 13.61
CA CYS A 162 -14.34 -4.18 13.85
C CYS A 162 -14.71 -4.94 12.57
N ASP A 163 -14.67 -6.28 12.61
CA ASP A 163 -15.01 -7.11 11.43
C ASP A 163 -16.52 -7.11 11.15
N VAL A 164 -17.34 -7.09 12.21
CA VAL A 164 -18.80 -7.20 12.10
C VAL A 164 -19.41 -6.09 11.24
N VAL A 165 -18.91 -4.85 11.35
CA VAL A 165 -19.38 -3.73 10.50
C VAL A 165 -19.23 -4.07 9.01
N PHE A 166 -18.12 -4.69 8.63
CA PHE A 166 -17.82 -5.03 7.25
C PHE A 166 -18.52 -6.31 6.79
N TYR A 167 -18.78 -7.24 7.70
CA TYR A 167 -19.66 -8.39 7.43
C TYR A 167 -21.11 -7.94 7.16
N GLU A 168 -21.61 -6.94 7.88
CA GLU A 168 -22.92 -6.35 7.65
C GLU A 168 -23.03 -5.68 6.28
N ILE A 169 -22.00 -4.90 5.90
CA ILE A 169 -21.90 -4.29 4.56
C ILE A 169 -21.85 -5.39 3.48
N ALA A 170 -21.03 -6.42 3.68
CA ALA A 170 -20.94 -7.56 2.77
C ALA A 170 -22.28 -8.29 2.62
N ARG A 171 -23.02 -8.48 3.71
CA ARG A 171 -24.37 -9.07 3.69
C ARG A 171 -25.33 -8.22 2.87
N ASP A 172 -25.30 -6.91 3.02
CA ASP A 172 -26.17 -6.01 2.28
C ASP A 172 -25.85 -6.09 0.77
N PHE A 173 -24.58 -6.12 0.36
CA PHE A 173 -24.15 -6.37 -1.02
C PHE A 173 -24.62 -7.74 -1.52
N TYR A 174 -24.40 -8.81 -0.73
CA TYR A 174 -24.79 -10.15 -1.12
C TYR A 174 -26.31 -10.27 -1.34
N ASN A 175 -27.10 -9.66 -0.47
CA ASN A 175 -28.57 -9.66 -0.56
C ASN A 175 -29.08 -8.83 -1.74
N ALA A 176 -28.45 -7.69 -2.03
CA ALA A 176 -28.82 -6.80 -3.12
C ALA A 176 -28.29 -7.24 -4.51
N ARG A 177 -27.42 -8.26 -4.59
CA ARG A 177 -26.67 -8.62 -5.80
C ARG A 177 -27.49 -8.81 -7.08
N GLN A 178 -28.73 -9.23 -6.96
CA GLN A 178 -29.61 -9.38 -8.14
C GLN A 178 -30.05 -8.05 -8.73
N SER A 179 -30.06 -6.98 -7.94
CA SER A 179 -30.49 -5.65 -8.38
C SER A 179 -29.32 -4.72 -8.77
N ILE A 180 -28.16 -4.89 -8.12
CA ILE A 180 -26.99 -4.02 -8.32
C ILE A 180 -25.86 -4.67 -9.13
N GLY A 181 -25.94 -5.98 -9.38
CA GLY A 181 -24.89 -6.78 -10.04
C GLY A 181 -24.19 -7.72 -9.05
N ASN A 182 -23.84 -8.92 -9.53
CA ASN A 182 -23.22 -9.95 -8.68
C ASN A 182 -21.84 -9.52 -8.17
N ASP A 183 -21.12 -8.68 -8.92
CA ASP A 183 -19.76 -8.29 -8.67
C ASP A 183 -19.64 -6.79 -8.27
N ALA A 184 -20.76 -6.15 -7.90
CA ALA A 184 -20.83 -4.71 -7.66
C ALA A 184 -19.78 -4.22 -6.64
N MET A 185 -19.59 -4.95 -5.53
CA MET A 185 -18.57 -4.63 -4.54
C MET A 185 -17.15 -4.82 -5.10
N GLN A 186 -16.93 -5.92 -5.82
CA GLN A 186 -15.64 -6.24 -6.44
C GLN A 186 -15.26 -5.19 -7.49
N ASP A 187 -16.21 -4.82 -8.36
CA ASP A 187 -15.99 -3.86 -9.42
C ASP A 187 -15.70 -2.46 -8.87
N PHE A 188 -16.44 -2.04 -7.85
CA PHE A 188 -16.14 -0.80 -7.12
C PHE A 188 -14.71 -0.81 -6.54
N ILE A 189 -14.30 -1.89 -5.87
CA ILE A 189 -12.97 -1.99 -5.27
C ILE A 189 -11.87 -1.96 -6.33
N LYS A 190 -12.09 -2.56 -7.50
CA LYS A 190 -11.13 -2.52 -8.62
C LYS A 190 -10.92 -1.11 -9.18
N GLU A 191 -11.85 -0.16 -8.98
CA GLU A 191 -11.64 1.24 -9.36
C GLU A 191 -10.45 1.87 -8.64
N PHE A 192 -10.07 1.34 -7.46
CA PHE A 192 -8.89 1.75 -6.71
C PHE A 192 -7.58 1.08 -7.17
N GLY A 193 -7.62 0.38 -8.32
CA GLY A 193 -6.44 -0.17 -8.97
C GLY A 193 -6.04 -1.58 -8.55
N TYR A 194 -6.86 -2.27 -7.77
CA TYR A 194 -6.66 -3.68 -7.43
C TYR A 194 -6.95 -4.63 -8.60
N ALA A 195 -6.40 -5.84 -8.53
CA ALA A 195 -6.57 -6.93 -9.50
C ALA A 195 -6.14 -6.55 -10.93
N LYS A 196 -5.14 -5.70 -11.06
CA LYS A 196 -4.43 -5.38 -12.31
C LYS A 196 -3.04 -4.85 -11.99
N VAL A 197 -2.10 -4.98 -12.93
CA VAL A 197 -0.79 -4.33 -12.83
C VAL A 197 -0.96 -2.81 -12.74
N THR A 198 -0.14 -2.15 -11.93
CA THR A 198 -0.17 -0.69 -11.79
C THR A 198 0.49 0.01 -12.97
N GLY A 199 1.32 -0.75 -13.71
CA GLY A 199 2.09 -0.24 -14.84
C GLY A 199 3.30 0.59 -14.42
N ILE A 200 3.84 0.37 -13.21
CA ILE A 200 5.14 0.93 -12.82
C ILE A 200 6.22 0.57 -13.84
N ASP A 201 7.19 1.43 -14.01
CA ASP A 201 8.32 1.26 -14.94
C ASP A 201 9.37 0.24 -14.45
N LEU A 202 8.89 -0.85 -13.84
CA LEU A 202 9.65 -2.05 -13.46
C LEU A 202 8.99 -3.29 -14.05
N SER A 203 9.80 -4.31 -14.32
CA SER A 203 9.30 -5.62 -14.78
C SER A 203 8.95 -6.53 -13.61
N GLY A 204 8.09 -7.54 -13.86
CA GLY A 204 7.78 -8.59 -12.90
C GLY A 204 6.66 -8.21 -11.89
N GLU A 205 5.85 -7.22 -12.22
CA GLU A 205 4.69 -6.84 -11.40
C GLU A 205 3.59 -7.91 -11.43
N ALA A 206 3.03 -8.23 -10.25
CA ALA A 206 1.91 -9.16 -10.11
C ALA A 206 0.57 -8.40 -10.10
N GLU A 207 -0.44 -9.01 -10.73
CA GLU A 207 -1.79 -8.41 -10.82
C GLU A 207 -2.57 -8.43 -9.50
N GLY A 208 -2.22 -9.33 -8.58
CA GLY A 208 -3.05 -9.59 -7.42
C GLY A 208 -4.40 -10.23 -7.80
N ARG A 209 -5.38 -10.15 -6.90
CA ARG A 209 -6.71 -10.74 -7.15
C ARG A 209 -7.78 -10.15 -6.25
N ILE A 210 -8.89 -9.72 -6.86
CA ILE A 210 -10.17 -9.52 -6.19
C ILE A 210 -11.08 -10.65 -6.69
N PRO A 211 -11.45 -11.60 -5.82
CA PRO A 211 -12.20 -12.79 -6.23
C PRO A 211 -13.63 -12.43 -6.63
N THR A 212 -14.11 -13.05 -7.72
CA THR A 212 -15.50 -12.95 -8.19
C THR A 212 -16.14 -14.35 -8.24
N PRO A 213 -17.47 -14.45 -8.28
CA PRO A 213 -18.15 -15.72 -8.54
C PRO A 213 -17.61 -16.44 -9.77
N GLU A 214 -17.36 -15.73 -10.87
CA GLU A 214 -16.79 -16.30 -12.09
C GLU A 214 -15.36 -16.81 -11.89
N TRP A 215 -14.52 -16.00 -11.23
CA TRP A 215 -13.16 -16.45 -10.91
C TRP A 215 -13.16 -17.72 -10.07
N LYS A 216 -14.02 -17.80 -9.03
CA LYS A 216 -14.08 -18.96 -8.15
C LYS A 216 -14.57 -20.20 -8.90
N ALA A 217 -15.61 -20.07 -9.74
CA ALA A 217 -16.12 -21.14 -10.57
C ALA A 217 -15.04 -21.69 -11.54
N ASN A 218 -14.25 -20.82 -12.14
CA ASN A 218 -13.17 -21.20 -13.04
C ASN A 218 -11.97 -21.83 -12.30
N TYR A 219 -11.59 -21.29 -11.14
CA TYR A 219 -10.47 -21.78 -10.35
C TYR A 219 -10.74 -23.19 -9.80
N PHE A 220 -11.95 -23.43 -9.29
CA PHE A 220 -12.39 -24.70 -8.72
C PHE A 220 -13.23 -25.55 -9.70
N ARG A 221 -13.09 -25.35 -11.01
CA ARG A 221 -13.88 -26.07 -12.04
C ARG A 221 -13.82 -27.59 -11.91
N ASP A 222 -12.69 -28.12 -11.40
CA ASP A 222 -12.48 -29.57 -11.20
C ASP A 222 -12.95 -30.05 -9.81
N VAL A 223 -13.43 -29.13 -8.94
CA VAL A 223 -13.98 -29.40 -7.61
C VAL A 223 -15.31 -28.67 -7.44
N PRO A 224 -16.41 -29.16 -8.04
CA PRO A 224 -17.70 -28.43 -8.11
C PRO A 224 -18.26 -27.98 -6.76
N ALA A 225 -17.95 -28.68 -5.66
CA ALA A 225 -18.38 -28.30 -4.32
C ALA A 225 -17.76 -26.97 -3.84
N GLU A 226 -16.54 -26.65 -4.31
CA GLU A 226 -15.82 -25.43 -3.99
C GLU A 226 -16.08 -24.30 -4.98
N ALA A 227 -16.62 -24.61 -6.17
CA ALA A 227 -16.79 -23.65 -7.27
C ALA A 227 -17.90 -22.63 -7.02
N GLN A 228 -18.81 -22.91 -6.10
CA GLN A 228 -19.93 -22.04 -5.80
C GLN A 228 -19.50 -20.85 -4.93
N TRP A 229 -19.94 -19.63 -5.32
CA TRP A 229 -19.78 -18.43 -4.49
C TRP A 229 -20.78 -18.47 -3.33
N LEU A 230 -20.23 -18.51 -2.12
CA LEU A 230 -21.01 -18.60 -0.88
C LEU A 230 -21.04 -17.26 -0.14
N PRO A 231 -22.01 -17.03 0.75
CA PRO A 231 -22.05 -15.83 1.61
C PRO A 231 -20.74 -15.60 2.38
N GLY A 232 -20.09 -16.66 2.86
CA GLY A 232 -18.81 -16.61 3.55
C GLY A 232 -17.65 -16.11 2.69
N ASP A 233 -17.67 -16.32 1.37
CA ASP A 233 -16.67 -15.73 0.47
C ASP A 233 -16.78 -14.21 0.46
N MET A 234 -18.02 -13.69 0.49
CA MET A 234 -18.27 -12.26 0.50
C MET A 234 -17.83 -11.61 1.80
N SER A 235 -18.14 -12.22 2.95
CA SER A 235 -17.71 -11.68 4.25
C SER A 235 -16.20 -11.75 4.42
N ASN A 236 -15.53 -12.84 4.05
CA ASN A 236 -14.06 -12.92 4.08
C ASN A 236 -13.41 -11.87 3.18
N MET A 237 -13.94 -11.70 1.96
CA MET A 237 -13.45 -10.68 1.03
C MET A 237 -13.59 -9.28 1.63
N SER A 238 -14.69 -8.97 2.31
CA SER A 238 -14.96 -7.63 2.85
C SER A 238 -13.95 -7.14 3.88
N ILE A 239 -13.23 -8.06 4.51
CA ILE A 239 -12.15 -7.77 5.47
C ILE A 239 -10.75 -8.02 4.89
N GLY A 240 -10.64 -8.24 3.56
CA GLY A 240 -9.38 -8.47 2.86
C GLY A 240 -8.76 -9.84 3.08
N GLN A 241 -9.57 -10.83 3.43
CA GLN A 241 -9.20 -12.22 3.66
C GLN A 241 -9.77 -13.15 2.55
N GLY A 242 -9.70 -14.44 2.76
CA GLY A 242 -10.16 -15.46 1.82
C GLY A 242 -9.27 -15.47 0.57
N TYR A 243 -9.85 -15.22 -0.59
CA TYR A 243 -9.12 -15.28 -1.87
C TYR A 243 -8.57 -13.92 -2.34
N VAL A 244 -8.69 -12.87 -1.54
CA VAL A 244 -8.09 -11.55 -1.84
C VAL A 244 -6.57 -11.64 -1.82
N LEU A 245 -5.92 -11.16 -2.88
CA LEU A 245 -4.46 -11.00 -2.95
C LEU A 245 -4.13 -9.64 -3.53
N VAL A 246 -3.28 -8.89 -2.85
CA VAL A 246 -2.81 -7.56 -3.27
C VAL A 246 -1.29 -7.46 -3.17
N THR A 247 -0.71 -6.53 -3.92
CA THR A 247 0.70 -6.17 -3.78
C THR A 247 0.85 -4.89 -2.95
N PRO A 248 1.97 -4.66 -2.25
CA PRO A 248 2.21 -3.41 -1.52
C PRO A 248 2.08 -2.16 -2.39
N ILE A 249 2.51 -2.22 -3.65
CA ILE A 249 2.35 -1.08 -4.56
C ILE A 249 0.89 -0.80 -4.92
N GLN A 250 0.03 -1.83 -5.02
CA GLN A 250 -1.40 -1.62 -5.20
C GLN A 250 -2.02 -0.96 -3.96
N VAL A 251 -1.63 -1.39 -2.76
CA VAL A 251 -2.15 -0.83 -1.51
C VAL A 251 -1.77 0.64 -1.35
N VAL A 252 -0.49 1.00 -1.55
CA VAL A 252 -0.06 2.41 -1.44
C VAL A 252 -0.77 3.29 -2.45
N ARG A 253 -0.91 2.82 -3.69
CA ARG A 253 -1.62 3.51 -4.77
C ARG A 253 -3.09 3.74 -4.43
N ALA A 254 -3.77 2.73 -3.89
CA ALA A 254 -5.16 2.80 -3.48
C ALA A 254 -5.36 3.77 -2.30
N TYR A 255 -4.46 3.79 -1.31
CA TYR A 255 -4.48 4.76 -0.21
C TYR A 255 -4.18 6.19 -0.68
N ALA A 256 -3.28 6.37 -1.64
CA ALA A 256 -3.08 7.66 -2.32
C ALA A 256 -4.36 8.13 -3.03
N ALA A 257 -5.13 7.21 -3.63
CA ALA A 257 -6.42 7.53 -4.24
C ALA A 257 -7.49 7.89 -3.19
N VAL A 258 -7.53 7.22 -2.04
CA VAL A 258 -8.40 7.64 -0.92
C VAL A 258 -8.05 9.05 -0.46
N ALA A 259 -6.76 9.36 -0.35
CA ALA A 259 -6.28 10.69 0.08
C ALA A 259 -6.65 11.81 -0.89
N THR A 260 -6.59 11.56 -2.21
CA THR A 260 -6.65 12.60 -3.25
C THR A 260 -7.87 12.53 -4.18
N GLY A 261 -8.62 11.42 -4.18
CA GLY A 261 -9.67 11.13 -5.15
C GLY A 261 -9.13 10.78 -6.55
N ARG A 262 -7.81 10.54 -6.71
CA ARG A 262 -7.13 10.32 -8.00
C ARG A 262 -6.32 9.03 -7.96
N LEU A 263 -6.51 8.16 -8.93
CA LEU A 263 -5.70 6.96 -9.10
C LEU A 263 -4.55 7.25 -10.08
N LEU A 264 -3.35 7.50 -9.54
CA LEU A 264 -2.16 7.82 -10.33
C LEU A 264 -1.40 6.55 -10.71
N LYS A 265 -0.76 6.56 -11.87
CA LYS A 265 0.21 5.55 -12.27
C LYS A 265 1.52 5.75 -11.49
N PRO A 266 2.03 4.74 -10.76
CA PRO A 266 3.32 4.84 -10.09
C PRO A 266 4.46 4.82 -11.10
N HIS A 267 5.56 5.55 -10.81
CA HIS A 267 6.74 5.58 -11.65
C HIS A 267 8.01 5.87 -10.84
N LEU A 268 9.14 5.41 -11.34
CA LEU A 268 10.49 5.67 -10.80
C LEU A 268 11.26 6.68 -11.63
N LEU A 269 11.02 6.74 -12.95
CA LEU A 269 11.69 7.69 -13.81
C LEU A 269 11.22 9.11 -13.47
N ARG A 270 12.17 10.02 -13.21
CA ARG A 270 11.93 11.47 -13.11
C ARG A 270 12.30 12.15 -14.42
N GLU A 271 13.55 11.99 -14.87
CA GLU A 271 14.04 12.58 -16.10
C GLU A 271 15.26 11.84 -16.66
N VAL A 272 15.51 12.01 -17.95
CA VAL A 272 16.73 11.53 -18.62
C VAL A 272 17.43 12.76 -19.19
N ARG A 273 18.74 12.88 -18.91
CA ARG A 273 19.61 13.93 -19.49
C ARG A 273 20.59 13.32 -20.47
N ASN A 274 20.79 13.98 -21.60
CA ASN A 274 21.76 13.56 -22.61
C ASN A 274 23.20 13.80 -22.14
N SER A 275 24.16 13.42 -22.98
CA SER A 275 25.61 13.55 -22.67
C SER A 275 26.05 15.01 -22.48
N GLN A 276 25.29 15.99 -22.93
CA GLN A 276 25.52 17.44 -22.78
C GLN A 276 24.88 17.99 -21.50
N GLY A 277 24.05 17.21 -20.81
CA GLY A 277 23.31 17.63 -19.62
C GLY A 277 21.91 18.20 -19.89
N ASP A 278 21.49 18.26 -21.17
CA ASP A 278 20.14 18.73 -21.52
C ASP A 278 19.09 17.67 -21.19
N ILE A 279 17.91 18.11 -20.74
CA ILE A 279 16.80 17.22 -20.47
C ILE A 279 16.25 16.66 -21.79
N ALA A 280 16.40 15.36 -21.99
CA ALA A 280 15.89 14.63 -23.16
C ALA A 280 14.48 14.09 -22.93
N ILE A 281 14.18 13.64 -21.69
CA ILE A 281 12.89 13.08 -21.30
C ILE A 281 12.55 13.61 -19.90
N THR A 282 11.29 14.01 -19.69
CA THR A 282 10.71 14.28 -18.35
C THR A 282 9.50 13.39 -18.20
N ALA A 283 9.45 12.62 -17.12
CA ALA A 283 8.26 11.82 -16.79
C ALA A 283 7.06 12.73 -16.52
N GLN A 284 5.89 12.28 -16.94
CA GLN A 284 4.65 13.01 -16.73
C GLN A 284 3.81 12.29 -15.67
N THR A 285 3.12 13.06 -14.83
CA THR A 285 2.09 12.50 -13.96
C THR A 285 0.96 11.94 -14.82
N VAL A 286 0.69 10.66 -14.66
CA VAL A 286 -0.40 9.96 -15.37
C VAL A 286 -1.51 9.61 -14.38
N GLU A 287 -2.68 10.16 -14.61
CA GLU A 287 -3.90 9.80 -13.89
C GLU A 287 -4.63 8.72 -14.70
N ASP A 288 -4.72 7.50 -14.12
CA ASP A 288 -5.39 6.38 -14.78
C ASP A 288 -6.92 6.51 -14.70
N SER A 289 -7.42 6.93 -13.54
CA SER A 289 -8.86 7.10 -13.29
C SER A 289 -9.12 7.92 -12.02
N ARG A 290 -10.40 8.21 -11.80
CA ARG A 290 -10.94 8.67 -10.51
C ARG A 290 -12.02 7.70 -10.08
N PRO A 291 -11.89 7.03 -8.92
CA PRO A 291 -12.97 6.21 -8.41
C PRO A 291 -14.24 7.04 -8.21
N ASP A 292 -15.39 6.47 -8.58
CA ASP A 292 -16.69 7.18 -8.52
C ASP A 292 -17.23 7.22 -7.09
N VAL A 293 -16.70 8.13 -6.31
CA VAL A 293 -17.03 8.33 -4.88
C VAL A 293 -17.30 9.80 -4.61
N ASP A 294 -18.43 10.09 -4.01
CA ASP A 294 -18.77 11.44 -3.55
C ASP A 294 -17.78 11.95 -2.49
N GLU A 295 -17.46 13.25 -2.52
CA GLU A 295 -16.52 13.86 -1.56
C GLU A 295 -17.02 13.72 -0.10
N ALA A 296 -18.33 13.68 0.13
CA ALA A 296 -18.89 13.41 1.45
C ALA A 296 -18.50 12.02 1.98
N ASN A 297 -18.51 11.01 1.11
CA ASN A 297 -18.12 9.64 1.44
C ASN A 297 -16.60 9.53 1.64
N TYR A 298 -15.81 10.20 0.81
CA TYR A 298 -14.37 10.33 1.04
C TYR A 298 -14.07 10.99 2.38
N LYS A 299 -14.78 12.07 2.73
CA LYS A 299 -14.59 12.75 4.01
C LYS A 299 -14.85 11.82 5.19
N ILE A 300 -15.96 11.06 5.19
CA ILE A 300 -16.27 10.09 6.25
C ILE A 300 -15.13 9.07 6.39
N MET A 301 -14.63 8.54 5.28
CA MET A 301 -13.56 7.54 5.32
C MET A 301 -12.22 8.13 5.74
N ARG A 302 -11.85 9.30 5.24
CA ARG A 302 -10.62 9.99 5.64
C ARG A 302 -10.63 10.34 7.13
N ASP A 303 -11.75 10.84 7.66
CA ASP A 303 -11.94 11.11 9.09
C ASP A 303 -11.83 9.82 9.92
N ALA A 304 -12.34 8.69 9.41
CA ALA A 304 -12.23 7.39 10.07
C ALA A 304 -10.77 6.89 10.11
N LEU A 305 -10.05 7.02 9.00
CA LEU A 305 -8.63 6.63 8.91
C LEU A 305 -7.72 7.55 9.76
N ASN A 306 -8.03 8.85 9.84
CA ASN A 306 -7.35 9.76 10.75
C ASN A 306 -7.60 9.37 12.21
N GLY A 307 -8.83 8.94 12.54
CA GLY A 307 -9.15 8.41 13.86
C GLY A 307 -8.25 7.25 14.30
N VAL A 308 -7.74 6.43 13.37
CA VAL A 308 -6.81 5.33 13.70
C VAL A 308 -5.51 5.86 14.30
N THR A 309 -4.94 6.93 13.76
CA THR A 309 -3.70 7.54 14.27
C THR A 309 -3.89 8.34 15.56
N LEU A 310 -5.13 8.68 15.91
CA LEU A 310 -5.45 9.48 17.08
C LEU A 310 -5.98 8.64 18.27
N GLU A 311 -6.68 7.55 17.99
CA GLU A 311 -7.50 6.83 18.97
C GLU A 311 -7.04 5.37 19.17
N SER A 312 -6.32 4.76 18.19
CA SER A 312 -5.78 3.40 18.34
C SER A 312 -4.47 3.47 19.13
N ALA A 313 -4.43 2.88 20.31
CA ALA A 313 -3.34 3.07 21.28
C ALA A 313 -1.95 2.85 20.70
N ASP A 314 -1.72 1.70 20.02
CA ASP A 314 -0.42 1.37 19.43
C ASP A 314 0.01 2.38 18.35
N VAL A 315 -0.92 2.80 17.48
CA VAL A 315 -0.64 3.71 16.37
C VAL A 315 -0.51 5.16 16.83
N ALA A 316 -1.32 5.57 17.82
CA ALA A 316 -1.29 6.92 18.37
C ALA A 316 0.05 7.22 19.09
N GLU A 317 0.70 6.21 19.68
CA GLU A 317 2.04 6.36 20.27
C GLU A 317 3.08 6.67 19.18
N ASP A 318 3.03 5.96 18.04
CA ASP A 318 4.00 6.10 16.96
C ASP A 318 3.87 7.45 16.21
N PHE A 319 2.65 7.94 16.03
CA PHE A 319 2.37 9.15 15.26
C PHE A 319 2.20 10.42 16.12
N GLY A 320 1.91 10.27 17.42
CA GLY A 320 1.57 11.38 18.30
C GLY A 320 2.70 12.37 18.59
N GLY A 321 3.94 12.01 18.30
CA GLY A 321 5.12 12.89 18.46
C GLY A 321 5.59 13.57 17.18
N LEU A 322 4.89 13.37 16.04
CA LEU A 322 5.25 13.92 14.74
C LEU A 322 4.64 15.31 14.52
N ASP A 323 5.30 16.15 13.74
CA ASP A 323 4.88 17.53 13.45
C ASP A 323 3.75 17.60 12.41
N PHE A 324 3.10 16.48 12.11
CA PHE A 324 1.99 16.37 11.16
C PHE A 324 0.99 15.33 11.65
N THR A 325 -0.25 15.45 11.19
CA THR A 325 -1.28 14.44 11.37
C THR A 325 -1.26 13.45 10.21
N ALA A 326 -1.74 12.23 10.45
CA ALA A 326 -1.81 11.19 9.43
C ALA A 326 -3.17 10.49 9.43
N ALA A 327 -3.44 9.75 8.39
CA ALA A 327 -4.56 8.83 8.29
C ALA A 327 -4.01 7.44 7.97
N ALA A 328 -4.45 6.41 8.68
CA ALA A 328 -3.86 5.08 8.59
C ALA A 328 -4.86 3.95 8.78
N LYS A 329 -4.41 2.75 8.45
CA LYS A 329 -5.07 1.49 8.81
C LYS A 329 -4.04 0.41 9.07
N THR A 330 -4.22 -0.31 10.16
CA THR A 330 -3.51 -1.54 10.48
C THR A 330 -4.20 -2.74 9.85
N GLY A 331 -3.43 -3.78 9.58
CA GLY A 331 -3.95 -5.08 9.15
C GLY A 331 -3.18 -6.23 9.78
N THR A 332 -3.88 -7.31 10.05
CA THR A 332 -3.32 -8.58 10.48
C THR A 332 -3.99 -9.65 9.63
N ALA A 333 -3.23 -10.29 8.75
CA ALA A 333 -3.77 -11.31 7.84
C ALA A 333 -3.38 -12.70 8.31
N GLU A 334 -4.38 -13.53 8.53
CA GLU A 334 -4.17 -14.94 8.82
C GLU A 334 -3.63 -15.67 7.59
N VAL A 335 -2.58 -16.47 7.78
CA VAL A 335 -1.98 -17.33 6.75
C VAL A 335 -1.89 -18.75 7.27
N ALA A 336 -2.54 -19.69 6.56
CA ALA A 336 -2.58 -21.08 6.97
C ALA A 336 -1.16 -21.67 7.18
N GLY A 337 -0.89 -22.16 8.39
CA GLY A 337 0.37 -22.82 8.74
C GLY A 337 1.57 -21.89 8.99
N LYS A 338 1.35 -20.57 8.99
CA LYS A 338 2.37 -19.55 9.29
C LYS A 338 1.87 -18.59 10.38
N GLN A 339 2.76 -17.73 10.87
CA GLN A 339 2.33 -16.58 11.66
C GLN A 339 1.66 -15.55 10.75
N ASP A 340 0.84 -14.69 11.36
CA ASP A 340 0.09 -13.68 10.64
C ASP A 340 1.00 -12.67 9.94
N LEU A 341 0.52 -12.14 8.81
CA LEU A 341 1.12 -11.01 8.13
C LEU A 341 0.74 -9.70 8.84
N ALA A 342 1.72 -8.85 9.09
CA ALA A 342 1.48 -7.51 9.59
C ALA A 342 1.39 -6.52 8.43
N TRP A 343 0.30 -5.75 8.34
CA TRP A 343 0.09 -4.69 7.36
C TRP A 343 -0.07 -3.33 8.02
N PHE A 344 0.45 -2.32 7.35
CA PHE A 344 0.17 -0.92 7.66
C PHE A 344 0.08 -0.11 6.36
N ALA A 345 -0.95 0.71 6.25
CA ALA A 345 -1.09 1.66 5.16
C ALA A 345 -1.49 3.02 5.72
N CYS A 346 -0.85 4.08 5.24
CA CYS A 346 -1.12 5.45 5.70
C CYS A 346 -0.86 6.48 4.61
N TYR A 347 -1.36 7.70 4.85
CA TYR A 347 -0.94 8.89 4.12
C TYR A 347 -0.80 10.08 5.08
N ALA A 348 0.06 11.01 4.75
CA ALA A 348 0.32 12.22 5.53
C ALA A 348 0.82 13.37 4.64
N PRO A 349 0.68 14.66 5.11
CA PRO A 349 -0.20 15.08 6.20
C PRO A 349 -1.68 14.80 5.90
N TYR A 350 -2.51 14.63 6.93
CA TYR A 350 -3.95 14.35 6.74
C TYR A 350 -4.68 15.48 6.01
N GLU A 351 -4.42 16.73 6.41
CA GLU A 351 -5.10 17.91 5.86
C GLU A 351 -4.69 18.25 4.42
N LYS A 352 -3.44 17.94 4.07
CA LYS A 352 -2.86 18.17 2.75
C LYS A 352 -1.94 17.01 2.39
N PRO A 353 -2.50 15.89 1.91
CA PRO A 353 -1.74 14.67 1.64
C PRO A 353 -0.58 14.92 0.69
N ARG A 354 0.60 14.46 1.08
CA ARG A 354 1.84 14.60 0.31
C ARG A 354 2.45 13.24 -0.04
N PHE A 355 2.48 12.32 0.92
CA PHE A 355 2.98 10.97 0.73
C PHE A 355 2.00 9.92 1.24
N ALA A 356 2.02 8.75 0.60
CA ALA A 356 1.37 7.55 1.09
C ALA A 356 2.41 6.44 1.29
N ILE A 357 2.22 5.59 2.29
CA ILE A 357 3.04 4.42 2.56
C ILE A 357 2.15 3.18 2.67
N ALA A 358 2.60 2.08 2.09
CA ALA A 358 2.10 0.74 2.41
C ALA A 358 3.27 -0.17 2.75
N MET A 359 3.10 -0.95 3.81
CA MET A 359 4.09 -1.87 4.33
C MET A 359 3.46 -3.21 4.68
N CYS A 360 4.17 -4.29 4.35
CA CYS A 360 3.81 -5.66 4.70
C CYS A 360 5.01 -6.35 5.35
N VAL A 361 4.78 -7.11 6.42
CA VAL A 361 5.80 -7.93 7.09
C VAL A 361 5.30 -9.36 7.13
N GLU A 362 6.03 -10.27 6.48
CA GLU A 362 5.76 -11.69 6.51
C GLU A 362 6.02 -12.24 7.92
N GLU A 363 5.05 -12.99 8.45
CA GLU A 363 5.11 -13.55 9.81
C GLU A 363 5.35 -12.49 10.90
N GLY A 364 4.89 -11.26 10.65
CA GLY A 364 5.09 -10.12 11.55
C GLY A 364 4.07 -10.00 12.68
N GLY A 365 2.96 -10.74 12.62
CA GLY A 365 1.89 -10.67 13.62
C GLY A 365 1.06 -9.40 13.48
N SER A 366 1.12 -8.49 14.46
CA SER A 366 0.26 -7.29 14.51
C SER A 366 0.79 -6.12 13.68
N GLY A 367 -0.05 -5.57 12.81
CA GLY A 367 0.27 -4.36 12.02
C GLY A 367 0.52 -3.13 12.88
N GLY A 368 -0.20 -2.96 13.99
CA GLY A 368 -0.05 -1.83 14.90
C GLY A 368 1.31 -1.83 15.60
N SER A 369 1.72 -2.97 16.18
CA SER A 369 2.93 -3.04 16.97
C SER A 369 4.23 -3.28 16.17
N VAL A 370 4.12 -3.77 14.92
CA VAL A 370 5.28 -4.18 14.11
C VAL A 370 5.49 -3.25 12.91
N ALA A 371 4.44 -2.96 12.15
CA ALA A 371 4.57 -2.17 10.92
C ALA A 371 4.39 -0.66 11.14
N SER A 372 3.53 -0.24 12.09
CA SER A 372 3.26 1.18 12.39
C SER A 372 4.52 1.98 12.75
N PRO A 373 5.41 1.52 13.68
CA PRO A 373 6.60 2.29 14.05
C PRO A 373 7.55 2.54 12.87
N VAL A 374 7.67 1.56 11.97
CA VAL A 374 8.52 1.67 10.78
C VAL A 374 7.90 2.65 9.79
N ALA A 375 6.60 2.54 9.55
CA ALA A 375 5.89 3.45 8.64
C ALA A 375 5.93 4.89 9.14
N ALA A 376 5.75 5.14 10.44
CA ALA A 376 5.88 6.47 11.06
C ALA A 376 7.27 7.06 10.85
N LYS A 377 8.33 6.29 11.09
CA LYS A 377 9.72 6.70 10.88
C LYS A 377 10.01 7.06 9.43
N VAL A 378 9.54 6.26 8.47
CA VAL A 378 9.75 6.51 7.03
C VAL A 378 8.91 7.70 6.55
N MET A 379 7.68 7.85 7.05
CA MET A 379 6.82 9.01 6.73
C MET A 379 7.44 10.31 7.22
N ASP A 380 7.95 10.34 8.46
CA ASP A 380 8.67 11.49 9.02
C ASP A 380 9.88 11.86 8.15
N ALA A 381 10.65 10.87 7.71
CA ALA A 381 11.77 11.09 6.80
C ALA A 381 11.30 11.62 5.43
N ALA A 382 10.21 11.08 4.87
CA ALA A 382 9.67 11.51 3.59
C ALA A 382 9.24 12.99 3.64
N ILE A 383 8.58 13.42 4.71
CA ILE A 383 8.15 14.81 4.89
C ILE A 383 9.35 15.74 5.16
N LYS A 384 10.31 15.34 6.00
CA LYS A 384 11.50 16.14 6.31
C LYS A 384 12.45 16.30 5.13
N PHE A 385 12.52 15.32 4.26
CA PHE A 385 13.41 15.33 3.09
C PHE A 385 12.63 15.48 1.78
N ASP A 386 11.49 16.18 1.81
CA ASP A 386 10.71 16.44 0.60
C ASP A 386 11.56 17.23 -0.41
N ASN A 387 11.87 16.58 -1.54
CA ASN A 387 12.68 17.18 -2.60
C ASN A 387 12.04 18.44 -3.19
N LYS A 388 10.72 18.64 -3.08
CA LYS A 388 10.04 19.85 -3.53
C LYS A 388 10.51 21.09 -2.76
N ALA A 389 10.67 20.97 -1.44
CA ALA A 389 11.21 22.06 -0.63
C ALA A 389 12.66 22.38 -1.00
N LEU A 390 13.48 21.36 -1.28
CA LEU A 390 14.85 21.50 -1.75
C LEU A 390 14.91 22.10 -3.16
N ASP A 391 14.06 21.70 -4.09
CA ASP A 391 14.00 22.23 -5.45
C ASP A 391 13.52 23.69 -5.46
N GLU A 392 12.60 24.07 -4.58
CA GLU A 392 12.17 25.47 -4.38
C GLU A 392 13.30 26.33 -3.77
N GLU A 393 14.05 25.81 -2.82
CA GLU A 393 15.20 26.48 -2.23
C GLU A 393 16.35 26.64 -3.25
N LEU A 394 16.66 25.60 -4.01
CA LEU A 394 17.64 25.64 -5.11
C LEU A 394 17.19 26.58 -6.23
N SER A 395 15.89 26.66 -6.54
CA SER A 395 15.34 27.59 -7.51
C SER A 395 15.51 29.03 -7.06
N LYS A 396 15.28 29.36 -5.79
CA LYS A 396 15.49 30.70 -5.23
C LYS A 396 16.95 31.11 -5.28
N ILE A 397 17.85 30.18 -4.96
CA ILE A 397 19.30 30.42 -5.04
C ILE A 397 19.74 30.66 -6.50
N THR A 398 19.19 29.93 -7.46
CA THR A 398 19.54 30.04 -8.89
C THR A 398 18.94 31.29 -9.55
N THR A 399 17.79 31.78 -9.06
CA THR A 399 17.12 32.98 -9.57
C THR A 399 17.59 34.29 -8.91
N GLY A 400 18.46 34.21 -7.90
CA GLY A 400 19.06 35.40 -7.26
C GLY A 400 18.08 36.19 -6.39
N GLU A 401 17.01 35.59 -5.89
CA GLU A 401 16.02 36.25 -5.03
C GLU A 401 16.42 36.30 -3.54
N GLU A 402 17.56 35.72 -3.15
CA GLU A 402 18.20 35.97 -1.86
C GLU A 402 19.29 37.04 -2.01
N GLU A 403 18.98 38.29 -1.71
CA GLU A 403 19.78 39.36 -1.12
C GLU A 403 19.13 40.72 -1.39
N ALA A 404 18.03 41.00 -0.75
CA ALA A 404 17.53 42.38 -0.65
C ALA A 404 16.95 42.69 0.74
N SER A 405 17.51 42.09 1.81
CA SER A 405 17.04 42.38 3.17
C SER A 405 18.08 42.92 4.17
N ASP A 406 19.34 43.17 3.76
CA ASP A 406 20.37 43.68 4.70
C ASP A 406 21.19 44.90 4.23
N ALA A 407 20.59 45.75 3.43
CA ALA A 407 21.24 47.01 3.04
C ALA A 407 20.38 48.25 3.33
N SER A 408 19.77 48.33 4.53
CA SER A 408 19.15 49.57 5.01
C SER A 408 19.23 49.66 6.53
N ASN A 409 20.44 49.71 7.08
CA ASN A 409 20.76 50.29 8.38
C ASN A 409 22.26 50.53 8.47
N GLU A 410 22.72 51.60 7.83
CA GLU A 410 23.84 52.47 8.27
C GLU A 410 23.45 53.93 8.07
#